data_bf9bf631dafec827d583c53d214b8099
#
_entry.id   bf9bf631dafec827d583c53d214b8099
#
_cell.length_a   1.000
_cell.length_b   1.000
_cell.length_c   1.000
_cell.angle_alpha   90.00
_cell.angle_beta   90.00
_cell.angle_gamma   90.00
#
_symmetry.space_group_name_H-M   'P 1'
#
loop_
_entity.id
_entity.type
_entity.pdbx_description
1 polymer ?
#
loop_
_entity_poly.entity_id
_entity_poly.type
_entity_poly.pdbx_seq_one_letter_code
_entity_poly.pdbx_strand_id
1 'polypeptide(L)'
;MLDQTFETPKPKVIAGAKYEWELVIGLEVHAQVSTRAKLFSGASTTFGAEPNSNVAFVDAGMPGMLPVINEECVAQAVRTGLGLKAEINKFSAFDRKNYFYPDLPQGYQISQLYHPIVGEGEVFVEMGDGTARMVRIERIHLEQDAGKSVHDMDPNNSFVDLNRTGVALMEIVSRPDIRGPEEAAAYVTKLRQIMQYLGTCDGNMQNGSLRADVNVSVCRPGDYERYQDSQDFDHLGTRCEIKNMNSMRFMQAAIDFEARRQIAILEDGGSVKQETRLYDADKNETRSMRSKEEAHDYRYFPCPDLLPLVIQQDWINDLAAGLPELPDAKKSRFITDFGLSAYDASVLTAETHNASYFEKVAQGRDGKVAANWVINELFGRMKKDDVTIANCPVTPDQLGGIIDLIGSAEISGKIAKDLFEIVYTEGGDPAEIVTSRGMKQVTDTGAIEAAVDQIIADNPAQVKKAKLNPKLAGWFVGQVIKATGGKANPQVVNEIVAARLAL
;
A
#
# COMPACT_ATOMS: atom_id res chain seq x y z
N MET A 1 -14.35 -1.83 -17.37
CA MET A 1 -13.24 -2.77 -17.53
C MET A 1 -12.29 -2.15 -18.53
N LEU A 2 -11.08 -1.78 -18.11
CA LEU A 2 -10.03 -1.44 -19.06
C LEU A 2 -9.65 -2.75 -19.75
N ASP A 3 -9.95 -2.85 -21.03
CA ASP A 3 -9.55 -3.98 -21.88
C ASP A 3 -8.06 -3.79 -22.26
N GLN A 4 -7.22 -3.75 -21.25
CA GLN A 4 -5.77 -3.73 -21.44
C GLN A 4 -5.29 -5.18 -21.32
N THR A 5 -4.87 -5.74 -22.44
CA THR A 5 -4.11 -6.99 -22.44
C THR A 5 -2.73 -6.70 -21.85
N PHE A 6 -2.57 -7.06 -20.58
CA PHE A 6 -1.27 -6.99 -19.92
C PHE A 6 -0.43 -8.23 -20.28
N GLU A 7 0.84 -8.01 -20.53
CA GLU A 7 1.78 -9.13 -20.63
C GLU A 7 2.06 -9.68 -19.23
N THR A 8 2.10 -11.00 -19.10
CA THR A 8 2.49 -11.67 -17.86
C THR A 8 4.00 -11.55 -17.70
N PRO A 9 4.52 -11.13 -16.52
CA PRO A 9 5.94 -11.05 -16.29
C PRO A 9 6.58 -12.44 -16.43
N LYS A 10 7.77 -12.49 -17.02
CA LYS A 10 8.52 -13.73 -17.13
C LYS A 10 8.98 -14.21 -15.74
N PRO A 11 9.00 -15.52 -15.48
CA PRO A 11 9.53 -16.03 -14.23
C PRO A 11 10.98 -15.58 -14.04
N LYS A 12 11.34 -15.27 -12.78
CA LYS A 12 12.73 -14.98 -12.45
C LYS A 12 13.56 -16.25 -12.56
N VAL A 13 14.46 -16.28 -13.53
CA VAL A 13 15.43 -17.37 -13.70
C VAL A 13 16.68 -17.04 -12.90
N ILE A 14 17.13 -17.99 -12.08
CA ILE A 14 18.36 -17.92 -11.29
C ILE A 14 19.34 -18.93 -11.88
N ALA A 15 20.47 -18.43 -12.36
CA ALA A 15 21.55 -19.29 -12.81
C ALA A 15 22.27 -19.91 -11.59
N GLY A 16 22.22 -21.22 -11.45
CA GLY A 16 23.04 -21.98 -10.55
C GLY A 16 24.44 -22.26 -11.18
N ALA A 17 25.25 -23.08 -10.53
CA ALA A 17 26.56 -23.50 -11.06
C ALA A 17 26.43 -24.51 -12.21
N LYS A 18 25.36 -25.30 -12.23
CA LYS A 18 25.15 -26.37 -13.20
C LYS A 18 23.91 -26.16 -14.06
N TYR A 19 22.89 -25.47 -13.52
CA TYR A 19 21.57 -25.43 -14.12
C TYR A 19 20.88 -24.06 -13.93
N GLU A 20 19.85 -23.83 -14.72
CA GLU A 20 18.89 -22.74 -14.51
C GLU A 20 17.74 -23.22 -13.62
N TRP A 21 17.25 -22.30 -12.78
CA TRP A 21 16.19 -22.54 -11.81
C TRP A 21 15.17 -21.43 -11.85
N GLU A 22 13.92 -21.76 -11.64
CA GLU A 22 12.82 -20.81 -11.52
C GLU A 22 12.28 -20.79 -10.10
N LEU A 23 11.89 -19.60 -9.66
CA LEU A 23 11.24 -19.39 -8.37
C LEU A 23 9.76 -19.77 -8.43
N VAL A 24 9.29 -20.39 -7.34
CA VAL A 24 7.88 -20.64 -7.07
C VAL A 24 7.57 -20.12 -5.67
N ILE A 25 6.60 -19.22 -5.56
CA ILE A 25 6.31 -18.54 -4.31
C ILE A 25 4.79 -18.58 -4.05
N GLY A 26 4.42 -19.00 -2.84
CA GLY A 26 3.11 -18.83 -2.25
C GLY A 26 3.22 -17.94 -1.02
N LEU A 27 2.16 -17.23 -0.68
CA LEU A 27 2.10 -16.34 0.47
C LEU A 27 0.90 -16.66 1.37
N GLU A 28 1.14 -16.56 2.67
CA GLU A 28 0.13 -16.55 3.71
C GLU A 28 0.17 -15.16 4.36
N VAL A 29 -0.88 -14.36 4.12
CA VAL A 29 -0.95 -12.98 4.61
C VAL A 29 -1.94 -12.91 5.75
N HIS A 30 -1.45 -12.59 6.94
CA HIS A 30 -2.24 -12.41 8.14
C HIS A 30 -2.58 -10.93 8.31
N ALA A 31 -3.86 -10.60 8.35
CA ALA A 31 -4.37 -9.25 8.51
C ALA A 31 -5.26 -9.16 9.74
N GLN A 32 -4.89 -8.32 10.71
CA GLN A 32 -5.77 -8.03 11.85
C GLN A 32 -7.02 -7.30 11.37
N VAL A 33 -8.17 -7.83 11.76
CA VAL A 33 -9.46 -7.30 11.34
C VAL A 33 -9.77 -6.00 12.08
N SER A 34 -10.10 -4.96 11.34
CA SER A 34 -10.48 -3.66 11.90
C SER A 34 -11.87 -3.72 12.54
N THR A 35 -11.89 -4.04 13.85
CA THR A 35 -13.09 -4.06 14.68
C THR A 35 -12.79 -3.46 16.05
N ARG A 36 -13.81 -3.01 16.79
CA ARG A 36 -13.64 -2.44 18.13
C ARG A 36 -13.57 -3.50 19.23
N ALA A 37 -14.03 -4.70 18.95
CA ALA A 37 -14.01 -5.84 19.87
C ALA A 37 -13.38 -7.05 19.20
N LYS A 38 -12.84 -7.96 20.00
CA LYS A 38 -12.16 -9.17 19.57
C LYS A 38 -13.10 -10.18 18.89
N LEU A 39 -12.52 -11.23 18.30
CA LEU A 39 -13.26 -12.25 17.53
C LEU A 39 -14.31 -12.98 18.37
N PHE A 40 -13.96 -13.32 19.62
CA PHE A 40 -14.79 -14.15 20.50
C PHE A 40 -15.08 -13.51 21.86
N SER A 41 -14.79 -12.24 22.03
CA SER A 41 -15.04 -11.49 23.26
C SER A 41 -15.33 -10.02 23.01
N GLY A 42 -15.90 -9.35 24.02
CA GLY A 42 -16.13 -7.91 23.99
C GLY A 42 -14.91 -7.06 24.36
N ALA A 43 -13.73 -7.65 24.61
CA ALA A 43 -12.53 -6.91 24.95
C ALA A 43 -12.09 -6.02 23.76
N SER A 44 -11.51 -4.86 24.09
CA SER A 44 -11.07 -3.87 23.10
C SER A 44 -9.91 -4.39 22.25
N THR A 45 -9.87 -3.95 20.99
CA THR A 45 -8.76 -4.19 20.06
C THR A 45 -7.78 -3.01 19.97
N THR A 46 -7.95 -1.98 20.82
CA THR A 46 -7.11 -0.77 20.78
C THR A 46 -5.63 -1.11 20.96
N PHE A 47 -4.82 -0.73 19.98
CA PHE A 47 -3.37 -0.91 20.00
C PHE A 47 -2.71 0.06 21.00
N GLY A 48 -1.62 -0.39 21.67
CA GLY A 48 -0.81 0.46 22.54
C GLY A 48 -1.40 0.73 23.93
N ALA A 49 -2.45 0.01 24.33
CA ALA A 49 -2.97 0.04 25.70
C ALA A 49 -1.97 -0.62 26.69
N GLU A 50 -2.12 -0.29 27.98
CA GLU A 50 -1.31 -0.90 29.05
C GLU A 50 -1.36 -2.44 28.98
N PRO A 51 -0.25 -3.15 29.19
CA PRO A 51 -0.22 -4.61 29.10
C PRO A 51 -1.32 -5.28 29.92
N ASN A 52 -1.99 -6.25 29.32
CA ASN A 52 -3.08 -7.03 29.94
C ASN A 52 -4.32 -6.22 30.37
N SER A 53 -4.51 -4.98 29.84
CA SER A 53 -5.69 -4.17 30.14
C SER A 53 -6.90 -4.48 29.23
N ASN A 54 -6.66 -5.05 28.05
CA ASN A 54 -7.68 -5.40 27.06
C ASN A 54 -7.87 -6.93 26.98
N VAL A 55 -8.21 -7.58 28.09
CA VAL A 55 -8.29 -9.05 28.20
C VAL A 55 -9.62 -9.45 28.81
N ALA A 56 -10.41 -10.23 28.09
CA ALA A 56 -11.58 -10.89 28.65
C ALA A 56 -11.20 -12.28 29.24
N PHE A 57 -12.04 -12.84 30.07
CA PHE A 57 -11.78 -14.14 30.69
C PHE A 57 -11.62 -15.27 29.68
N VAL A 58 -12.34 -15.20 28.55
CA VAL A 58 -12.16 -16.17 27.44
C VAL A 58 -10.80 -16.01 26.77
N ASP A 59 -10.30 -14.79 26.62
CA ASP A 59 -8.97 -14.53 26.06
C ASP A 59 -7.86 -15.06 26.97
N ALA A 60 -8.07 -15.00 28.30
CA ALA A 60 -7.17 -15.53 29.31
C ALA A 60 -7.29 -17.06 29.52
N GLY A 61 -8.16 -17.75 28.76
CA GLY A 61 -8.36 -19.19 28.90
C GLY A 61 -8.94 -19.63 30.25
N MET A 62 -9.73 -18.76 30.92
CA MET A 62 -10.30 -19.04 32.22
C MET A 62 -11.32 -20.18 32.17
N PRO A 63 -11.35 -21.08 33.14
CA PRO A 63 -12.27 -22.21 33.18
C PRO A 63 -13.75 -21.76 33.07
N GLY A 64 -14.52 -22.44 32.24
CA GLY A 64 -15.96 -22.21 32.07
C GLY A 64 -16.32 -21.05 31.13
N MET A 65 -15.34 -20.36 30.56
CA MET A 65 -15.59 -19.30 29.58
C MET A 65 -15.73 -19.90 28.17
N LEU A 66 -16.74 -19.48 27.44
CA LEU A 66 -17.02 -19.94 26.08
C LEU A 66 -16.89 -18.77 25.08
N PRO A 67 -16.40 -19.04 23.85
CA PRO A 67 -16.31 -18.04 22.79
C PRO A 67 -17.70 -17.62 22.29
N VAL A 68 -17.88 -16.33 21.98
CA VAL A 68 -19.06 -15.79 21.31
C VAL A 68 -18.60 -15.01 20.08
N ILE A 69 -19.03 -15.45 18.91
CA ILE A 69 -18.58 -14.88 17.63
C ILE A 69 -19.00 -13.41 17.49
N ASN A 70 -18.08 -12.58 17.03
CA ASN A 70 -18.31 -11.19 16.68
C ASN A 70 -18.76 -11.08 15.21
N GLU A 71 -20.00 -10.66 15.00
CA GLU A 71 -20.60 -10.53 13.67
C GLU A 71 -19.82 -9.56 12.76
N GLU A 72 -19.29 -8.46 13.32
CA GLU A 72 -18.50 -7.50 12.52
C GLU A 72 -17.19 -8.13 12.00
N CYS A 73 -16.55 -9.03 12.76
CA CYS A 73 -15.38 -9.75 12.26
C CYS A 73 -15.74 -10.64 11.05
N VAL A 74 -16.90 -11.28 11.09
CA VAL A 74 -17.45 -12.08 9.97
C VAL A 74 -17.75 -11.19 8.77
N ALA A 75 -18.39 -10.04 9.01
CA ALA A 75 -18.71 -9.07 7.96
C ALA A 75 -17.47 -8.54 7.27
N GLN A 76 -16.41 -8.23 8.03
CA GLN A 76 -15.14 -7.75 7.48
C GLN A 76 -14.43 -8.81 6.63
N ALA A 77 -14.47 -10.08 7.03
CA ALA A 77 -13.94 -11.18 6.22
C ALA A 77 -14.70 -11.32 4.90
N VAL A 78 -16.03 -11.23 4.94
CA VAL A 78 -16.88 -11.28 3.73
C VAL A 78 -16.59 -10.07 2.82
N ARG A 79 -16.50 -8.84 3.36
CA ARG A 79 -16.13 -7.65 2.57
C ARG A 79 -14.75 -7.83 1.91
N THR A 80 -13.77 -8.40 2.62
CA THR A 80 -12.45 -8.70 2.06
C THR A 80 -12.55 -9.71 0.93
N GLY A 81 -13.28 -10.80 1.12
CA GLY A 81 -13.53 -11.80 0.08
C GLY A 81 -14.18 -11.20 -1.16
N LEU A 82 -15.22 -10.39 -0.99
CA LEU A 82 -15.89 -9.69 -2.10
C LEU A 82 -14.94 -8.74 -2.84
N GLY A 83 -14.10 -8.01 -2.10
CA GLY A 83 -13.09 -7.11 -2.68
C GLY A 83 -11.99 -7.85 -3.47
N LEU A 84 -11.74 -9.11 -3.13
CA LEU A 84 -10.82 -10.01 -3.84
C LEU A 84 -11.53 -10.88 -4.89
N LYS A 85 -12.79 -10.58 -5.20
CA LYS A 85 -13.64 -11.35 -6.13
C LYS A 85 -13.72 -12.84 -5.80
N ALA A 86 -13.59 -13.17 -4.52
CA ALA A 86 -13.59 -14.53 -4.03
C ALA A 86 -15.02 -15.05 -3.77
N GLU A 87 -15.18 -16.35 -3.81
CA GLU A 87 -16.41 -17.02 -3.46
C GLU A 87 -16.67 -16.93 -1.95
N ILE A 88 -17.86 -16.51 -1.53
CA ILE A 88 -18.26 -16.50 -0.13
C ILE A 88 -18.97 -17.81 0.21
N ASN A 89 -18.39 -18.56 1.15
CA ASN A 89 -18.95 -19.83 1.57
C ASN A 89 -20.16 -19.61 2.50
N LYS A 90 -21.33 -20.06 2.08
CA LYS A 90 -22.57 -19.91 2.86
C LYS A 90 -22.62 -20.77 4.11
N PHE A 91 -21.79 -21.81 4.17
CA PHE A 91 -21.57 -22.65 5.34
C PHE A 91 -20.10 -22.54 5.72
N SER A 92 -19.83 -22.16 6.95
CA SER A 92 -18.49 -22.04 7.49
C SER A 92 -18.47 -22.54 8.92
N ALA A 93 -17.35 -23.15 9.35
CA ALA A 93 -17.21 -23.69 10.69
C ALA A 93 -15.80 -23.46 11.24
N PHE A 94 -15.71 -23.34 12.56
CA PHE A 94 -14.45 -23.20 13.23
C PHE A 94 -13.90 -24.55 13.71
N ASP A 95 -12.58 -24.66 13.65
CA ASP A 95 -11.79 -25.79 14.13
C ASP A 95 -10.86 -25.34 15.24
N ARG A 96 -10.41 -26.29 16.08
CA ARG A 96 -9.33 -26.07 17.03
C ARG A 96 -8.00 -26.54 16.45
N LYS A 97 -7.03 -25.61 16.37
CA LYS A 97 -5.63 -25.84 16.02
C LYS A 97 -4.84 -25.96 17.31
N ASN A 98 -4.42 -27.17 17.68
CA ASN A 98 -3.84 -27.43 18.99
C ASN A 98 -2.33 -27.22 18.98
N TYR A 99 -1.87 -26.25 19.78
CA TYR A 99 -0.45 -26.01 20.07
C TYR A 99 -0.33 -25.20 21.36
N PHE A 100 0.85 -25.25 22.00
CA PHE A 100 1.04 -24.70 23.34
C PHE A 100 2.10 -23.61 23.30
N TYR A 101 1.68 -22.39 23.63
CA TYR A 101 2.54 -21.25 23.87
C TYR A 101 2.02 -20.44 25.07
N PRO A 102 2.91 -19.77 25.84
CA PRO A 102 2.50 -18.97 27.00
C PRO A 102 1.52 -17.86 26.65
N ASP A 103 1.60 -17.31 25.44
CA ASP A 103 0.73 -16.25 24.91
C ASP A 103 -0.53 -16.77 24.22
N LEU A 104 -0.79 -18.06 24.30
CA LEU A 104 -2.03 -18.73 23.89
C LEU A 104 -2.61 -19.54 25.07
N PRO A 105 -3.24 -18.88 26.08
CA PRO A 105 -3.59 -19.53 27.35
C PRO A 105 -4.56 -20.70 27.24
N GLN A 106 -5.39 -20.73 26.18
CA GLN A 106 -6.33 -21.81 25.92
C GLN A 106 -5.64 -23.13 25.51
N GLY A 107 -4.37 -23.07 25.06
CA GLY A 107 -3.65 -24.23 24.54
C GLY A 107 -4.10 -24.67 23.14
N TYR A 108 -4.95 -23.89 22.49
CA TYR A 108 -5.37 -24.04 21.09
C TYR A 108 -5.75 -22.69 20.50
N GLN A 109 -5.68 -22.57 19.20
CA GLN A 109 -6.18 -21.44 18.42
C GLN A 109 -7.50 -21.87 17.76
N ILE A 110 -8.54 -21.04 17.86
CA ILE A 110 -9.76 -21.23 17.08
C ILE A 110 -9.48 -20.65 15.69
N SER A 111 -9.61 -21.48 14.66
CA SER A 111 -9.29 -21.19 13.27
C SER A 111 -10.29 -21.89 12.33
N GLN A 112 -10.08 -21.90 11.02
CA GLN A 112 -10.96 -22.57 10.06
C GLN A 112 -10.11 -23.35 9.04
N LEU A 113 -10.06 -24.67 9.13
CA LEU A 113 -9.33 -25.50 8.20
C LEU A 113 -10.24 -26.08 7.10
N TYR A 114 -11.33 -26.74 7.53
CA TYR A 114 -12.16 -27.53 6.62
C TYR A 114 -13.27 -26.70 5.95
N HIS A 115 -13.73 -25.65 6.61
CA HIS A 115 -14.84 -24.81 6.17
C HIS A 115 -14.51 -23.33 6.31
N PRO A 116 -13.54 -22.82 5.53
CA PRO A 116 -13.17 -21.40 5.57
C PRO A 116 -14.34 -20.53 5.12
N ILE A 117 -14.39 -19.31 5.64
CA ILE A 117 -15.49 -18.37 5.32
C ILE A 117 -15.44 -17.88 3.87
N VAL A 118 -14.25 -17.81 3.27
CA VAL A 118 -14.03 -17.36 1.89
C VAL A 118 -13.26 -18.44 1.14
N GLY A 119 -13.74 -18.80 -0.03
CA GLY A 119 -13.15 -19.75 -0.96
C GLY A 119 -12.19 -19.11 -1.94
N GLU A 120 -12.15 -19.65 -3.16
CA GLU A 120 -11.23 -19.21 -4.21
C GLU A 120 -11.54 -17.79 -4.69
N GLY A 121 -10.49 -17.06 -5.02
CA GLY A 121 -10.55 -15.70 -5.53
C GLY A 121 -9.30 -15.36 -6.35
N GLU A 122 -9.18 -14.09 -6.73
CA GLU A 122 -8.07 -13.62 -7.54
C GLU A 122 -7.68 -12.19 -7.24
N VAL A 123 -6.39 -11.90 -7.39
CA VAL A 123 -5.83 -10.55 -7.26
C VAL A 123 -5.04 -10.21 -8.51
N PHE A 124 -5.44 -9.12 -9.17
CA PHE A 124 -4.70 -8.57 -10.29
C PHE A 124 -3.57 -7.67 -9.76
N VAL A 125 -2.33 -8.08 -10.02
CA VAL A 125 -1.13 -7.41 -9.54
C VAL A 125 -0.40 -6.77 -10.70
N GLU A 126 -0.47 -5.44 -10.80
CA GLU A 126 0.30 -4.67 -11.79
C GLU A 126 1.73 -4.50 -11.31
N MET A 127 2.68 -4.68 -12.25
CA MET A 127 4.09 -4.42 -12.05
C MET A 127 4.46 -3.03 -12.58
N GLY A 128 5.51 -2.43 -12.02
CA GLY A 128 5.94 -1.09 -12.42
C GLY A 128 6.47 -0.98 -13.85
N ASP A 129 6.71 -2.10 -14.51
CA ASP A 129 7.21 -2.21 -15.89
C ASP A 129 6.10 -2.34 -16.95
N GLY A 130 4.82 -2.30 -16.54
CA GLY A 130 3.66 -2.44 -17.43
C GLY A 130 3.20 -3.90 -17.63
N THR A 131 3.86 -4.87 -16.99
CA THR A 131 3.35 -6.24 -16.92
C THR A 131 2.39 -6.42 -15.76
N ALA A 132 1.61 -7.49 -15.74
CA ALA A 132 0.73 -7.82 -14.63
C ALA A 132 0.58 -9.34 -14.47
N ARG A 133 0.35 -9.77 -13.23
CA ARG A 133 0.06 -11.17 -12.91
C ARG A 133 -1.27 -11.28 -12.18
N MET A 134 -2.07 -12.27 -12.60
CA MET A 134 -3.19 -12.74 -11.82
C MET A 134 -2.68 -13.74 -10.79
N VAL A 135 -2.86 -13.43 -9.50
CA VAL A 135 -2.51 -14.31 -8.39
C VAL A 135 -3.81 -14.87 -7.81
N ARG A 136 -3.95 -16.19 -7.82
CA ARG A 136 -5.12 -16.87 -7.27
C ARG A 136 -5.04 -16.92 -5.75
N ILE A 137 -6.16 -16.64 -5.11
CA ILE A 137 -6.39 -16.89 -3.69
C ILE A 137 -6.97 -18.30 -3.55
N GLU A 138 -6.43 -19.09 -2.66
CA GLU A 138 -6.98 -20.39 -2.34
C GLU A 138 -8.16 -20.27 -1.38
N ARG A 139 -8.00 -19.47 -0.33
CA ARG A 139 -9.02 -19.21 0.69
C ARG A 139 -8.66 -18.01 1.55
N ILE A 140 -9.66 -17.52 2.29
CA ILE A 140 -9.46 -16.67 3.46
C ILE A 140 -10.20 -17.34 4.62
N HIS A 141 -9.52 -17.44 5.76
CA HIS A 141 -10.17 -17.91 6.97
C HIS A 141 -9.95 -16.95 8.15
N LEU A 142 -10.89 -17.03 9.11
CA LEU A 142 -10.82 -16.30 10.35
C LEU A 142 -10.14 -17.14 11.43
N GLU A 143 -9.29 -16.49 12.21
CA GLU A 143 -8.65 -17.11 13.37
C GLU A 143 -8.36 -16.09 14.48
N GLN A 144 -8.05 -16.59 15.67
CA GLN A 144 -7.61 -15.76 16.80
C GLN A 144 -6.13 -15.40 16.65
N ASP A 145 -5.75 -14.15 16.90
CA ASP A 145 -4.33 -13.84 17.12
C ASP A 145 -3.88 -14.33 18.50
N ALA A 146 -2.60 -14.69 18.64
CA ALA A 146 -1.95 -14.98 19.90
C ALA A 146 -1.55 -13.69 20.62
N GLY A 147 -1.21 -13.77 21.91
CA GLY A 147 -0.66 -12.68 22.67
C GLY A 147 0.76 -12.31 22.26
N LYS A 148 1.48 -11.65 23.15
CA LYS A 148 2.87 -11.28 22.96
C LYS A 148 3.71 -11.81 24.12
N SER A 149 4.75 -12.58 23.82
CA SER A 149 5.78 -12.96 24.77
C SER A 149 6.95 -11.96 24.68
N VAL A 150 7.37 -11.41 25.82
CA VAL A 150 8.44 -10.43 25.96
C VAL A 150 9.57 -11.05 26.75
N HIS A 151 10.76 -11.15 26.13
CA HIS A 151 11.91 -11.88 26.70
C HIS A 151 13.09 -10.99 27.04
N ASP A 152 13.04 -9.71 26.71
CA ASP A 152 14.13 -8.74 26.82
C ASP A 152 14.06 -7.84 28.07
N MET A 153 12.98 -7.94 28.85
CA MET A 153 12.79 -7.15 30.07
C MET A 153 13.55 -7.71 31.27
N ASP A 154 13.73 -9.02 31.31
CA ASP A 154 14.41 -9.72 32.43
C ASP A 154 15.09 -10.99 31.89
N PRO A 155 16.37 -11.25 32.23
CA PRO A 155 17.09 -12.42 31.70
C PRO A 155 16.56 -13.78 32.20
N ASN A 156 15.82 -13.82 33.31
CA ASN A 156 15.33 -15.04 33.94
C ASN A 156 13.82 -15.25 33.77
N ASN A 157 13.09 -14.24 33.32
CA ASN A 157 11.64 -14.27 33.24
C ASN A 157 11.17 -13.83 31.84
N SER A 158 10.11 -14.46 31.34
CA SER A 158 9.35 -14.01 30.19
C SER A 158 8.03 -13.41 30.67
N PHE A 159 7.67 -12.27 30.10
CA PHE A 159 6.41 -11.60 30.41
C PHE A 159 5.43 -11.86 29.26
N VAL A 160 4.15 -12.00 29.61
CA VAL A 160 3.10 -12.27 28.64
C VAL A 160 2.10 -11.12 28.67
N ASP A 161 1.88 -10.52 27.49
CA ASP A 161 0.84 -9.55 27.26
C ASP A 161 -0.27 -10.17 26.40
N LEU A 162 -1.46 -10.30 26.96
CA LEU A 162 -2.64 -10.90 26.33
C LEU A 162 -3.54 -9.88 25.64
N ASN A 163 -3.15 -8.61 25.54
CA ASN A 163 -3.97 -7.60 24.88
C ASN A 163 -4.30 -7.97 23.43
N ARG A 164 -3.37 -8.62 22.73
CA ARG A 164 -3.58 -9.08 21.35
C ARG A 164 -4.30 -10.43 21.28
N THR A 165 -4.25 -11.26 22.31
CA THR A 165 -4.90 -12.59 22.33
C THR A 165 -6.38 -12.46 22.00
N GLY A 166 -6.84 -13.19 21.00
CA GLY A 166 -8.24 -13.16 20.56
C GLY A 166 -8.62 -12.03 19.62
N VAL A 167 -7.72 -11.13 19.26
CA VAL A 167 -7.93 -10.20 18.13
C VAL A 167 -8.17 -11.03 16.88
N ALA A 168 -9.14 -10.65 16.07
CA ALA A 168 -9.46 -11.38 14.85
C ALA A 168 -8.37 -11.22 13.81
N LEU A 169 -7.92 -12.32 13.20
CA LEU A 169 -7.07 -12.37 12.02
C LEU A 169 -7.86 -12.92 10.84
N MET A 170 -7.60 -12.36 9.67
CA MET A 170 -7.85 -13.00 8.38
C MET A 170 -6.52 -13.55 7.87
N GLU A 171 -6.45 -14.85 7.63
CA GLU A 171 -5.34 -15.46 6.91
C GLU A 171 -5.73 -15.65 5.46
N ILE A 172 -5.04 -14.95 4.57
CA ILE A 172 -5.24 -14.95 3.12
C ILE A 172 -4.17 -15.84 2.50
N VAL A 173 -4.56 -16.99 1.99
CA VAL A 173 -3.65 -17.99 1.41
C VAL A 173 -3.67 -17.88 -0.11
N SER A 174 -2.51 -17.61 -0.72
CA SER A 174 -2.38 -17.61 -2.18
C SER A 174 -2.04 -18.99 -2.75
N ARG A 175 -2.37 -19.21 -4.02
CA ARG A 175 -1.77 -20.27 -4.82
C ARG A 175 -0.30 -19.90 -5.13
N PRO A 176 0.55 -20.87 -5.52
CA PRO A 176 1.96 -20.64 -5.80
C PRO A 176 2.19 -20.02 -7.20
N ASP A 177 1.49 -18.94 -7.49
CA ASP A 177 1.48 -18.28 -8.81
C ASP A 177 2.56 -17.21 -8.95
N ILE A 178 3.20 -16.82 -7.86
CA ILE A 178 4.19 -15.75 -7.81
C ILE A 178 5.56 -16.31 -8.20
N ARG A 179 6.26 -15.59 -9.11
CA ARG A 179 7.47 -16.09 -9.76
C ARG A 179 8.71 -15.23 -9.55
N GLY A 180 8.62 -14.26 -8.63
CA GLY A 180 9.74 -13.36 -8.31
C GLY A 180 9.52 -12.57 -7.03
N PRO A 181 10.62 -12.08 -6.39
CA PRO A 181 10.53 -11.30 -5.14
C PRO A 181 9.78 -9.98 -5.32
N GLU A 182 9.93 -9.35 -6.49
CA GLU A 182 9.25 -8.10 -6.85
C GLU A 182 7.74 -8.33 -6.97
N GLU A 183 7.33 -9.45 -7.57
CA GLU A 183 5.93 -9.84 -7.65
C GLU A 183 5.33 -10.13 -6.28
N ALA A 184 6.09 -10.78 -5.38
CA ALA A 184 5.66 -11.03 -4.01
C ALA A 184 5.40 -9.70 -3.25
N ALA A 185 6.31 -8.74 -3.38
CA ALA A 185 6.15 -7.41 -2.77
C ALA A 185 4.95 -6.65 -3.37
N ALA A 186 4.76 -6.72 -4.69
CA ALA A 186 3.64 -6.09 -5.36
C ALA A 186 2.30 -6.71 -4.92
N TYR A 187 2.24 -8.04 -4.78
CA TYR A 187 1.06 -8.75 -4.29
C TYR A 187 0.65 -8.32 -2.87
N VAL A 188 1.60 -8.33 -1.92
CA VAL A 188 1.31 -7.91 -0.54
C VAL A 188 0.92 -6.43 -0.48
N THR A 189 1.56 -5.57 -1.29
CA THR A 189 1.20 -4.16 -1.42
C THR A 189 -0.23 -4.00 -1.94
N LYS A 190 -0.61 -4.79 -2.93
CA LYS A 190 -1.97 -4.78 -3.51
C LYS A 190 -3.02 -5.25 -2.52
N LEU A 191 -2.78 -6.34 -1.80
CA LEU A 191 -3.67 -6.82 -0.73
C LEU A 191 -3.85 -5.75 0.35
N ARG A 192 -2.73 -5.17 0.83
CA ARG A 192 -2.76 -4.08 1.81
C ARG A 192 -3.63 -2.93 1.33
N GLN A 193 -3.45 -2.50 0.09
CA GLN A 193 -4.22 -1.42 -0.53
C GLN A 193 -5.72 -1.74 -0.56
N ILE A 194 -6.09 -2.93 -1.03
CA ILE A 194 -7.50 -3.37 -1.10
C ILE A 194 -8.12 -3.35 0.30
N MET A 195 -7.47 -3.94 1.31
CA MET A 195 -7.98 -3.99 2.67
C MET A 195 -8.12 -2.61 3.32
N GLN A 196 -7.19 -1.69 3.05
CA GLN A 196 -7.29 -0.30 3.50
C GLN A 196 -8.47 0.44 2.85
N TYR A 197 -8.73 0.21 1.56
CA TYR A 197 -9.88 0.78 0.86
C TYR A 197 -11.20 0.24 1.39
N LEU A 198 -11.24 -1.04 1.70
CA LEU A 198 -12.40 -1.69 2.32
C LEU A 198 -12.59 -1.30 3.79
N GLY A 199 -11.55 -0.78 4.45
CA GLY A 199 -11.55 -0.53 5.89
C GLY A 199 -11.50 -1.82 6.73
N THR A 200 -11.08 -2.95 6.17
CA THR A 200 -11.07 -4.25 6.84
C THR A 200 -9.78 -4.54 7.60
N CYS A 201 -8.67 -3.86 7.26
CA CYS A 201 -7.40 -3.87 7.98
C CYS A 201 -6.69 -2.52 7.79
N ASP A 202 -5.95 -2.06 8.80
CA ASP A 202 -5.15 -0.82 8.72
C ASP A 202 -3.88 -0.97 7.86
N GLY A 203 -3.48 -2.22 7.61
CA GLY A 203 -2.33 -2.57 6.79
C GLY A 203 -0.97 -2.17 7.39
N ASN A 204 -0.89 -1.95 8.69
CA ASN A 204 0.34 -1.52 9.35
C ASN A 204 1.26 -2.72 9.67
N MET A 205 2.33 -2.88 8.89
CA MET A 205 3.30 -3.95 9.10
C MET A 205 4.21 -3.72 10.32
N GLN A 206 4.49 -2.48 10.69
CA GLN A 206 5.35 -2.16 11.83
C GLN A 206 4.68 -2.51 13.16
N ASN A 207 3.37 -2.26 13.26
CA ASN A 207 2.56 -2.64 14.42
C ASN A 207 2.18 -4.13 14.42
N GLY A 208 2.47 -4.85 13.32
CA GLY A 208 2.12 -6.25 13.15
C GLY A 208 0.66 -6.50 12.80
N SER A 209 -0.09 -5.45 12.39
CA SER A 209 -1.47 -5.60 11.90
C SER A 209 -1.55 -6.31 10.54
N LEU A 210 -0.46 -6.27 9.78
CA LEU A 210 -0.28 -7.01 8.54
C LEU A 210 1.05 -7.74 8.58
N ARG A 211 1.03 -9.06 8.37
CA ARG A 211 2.22 -9.93 8.34
C ARG A 211 2.13 -10.81 7.11
N ALA A 212 3.27 -11.18 6.54
CA ALA A 212 3.32 -12.09 5.41
C ALA A 212 4.36 -13.19 5.68
N ASP A 213 3.92 -14.43 5.63
CA ASP A 213 4.76 -15.61 5.65
C ASP A 213 4.92 -16.09 4.20
N VAL A 214 6.14 -16.42 3.80
CA VAL A 214 6.46 -16.72 2.40
C VAL A 214 6.90 -18.16 2.26
N ASN A 215 6.21 -18.93 1.45
CA ASN A 215 6.60 -20.24 1.02
C ASN A 215 7.45 -20.14 -0.26
N VAL A 216 8.71 -20.55 -0.21
CA VAL A 216 9.66 -20.48 -1.32
C VAL A 216 10.11 -21.90 -1.71
N SER A 217 10.05 -22.19 -3.00
CA SER A 217 10.70 -23.34 -3.61
C SER A 217 11.35 -22.95 -4.93
N VAL A 218 12.18 -23.82 -5.45
CA VAL A 218 12.80 -23.68 -6.78
C VAL A 218 12.53 -24.93 -7.59
N CYS A 219 12.26 -24.75 -8.88
CA CYS A 219 12.02 -25.84 -9.83
C CYS A 219 12.84 -25.64 -11.10
N ARG A 220 12.86 -26.63 -11.98
CA ARG A 220 13.50 -26.52 -13.29
C ARG A 220 12.58 -25.75 -14.24
N PRO A 221 13.14 -25.01 -15.23
CA PRO A 221 12.33 -24.42 -16.29
C PRO A 221 11.46 -25.50 -16.98
N GLY A 222 10.16 -25.20 -17.08
CA GLY A 222 9.14 -26.09 -17.60
C GLY A 222 8.41 -26.97 -16.56
N ASP A 223 8.89 -27.03 -15.32
CA ASP A 223 8.21 -27.83 -14.28
C ASP A 223 6.96 -27.11 -13.74
N TYR A 224 6.99 -25.78 -13.72
CA TYR A 224 5.79 -25.02 -13.32
C TYR A 224 4.62 -25.21 -14.30
N GLU A 225 4.90 -25.24 -15.60
CA GLU A 225 3.90 -25.53 -16.63
C GLU A 225 3.33 -26.95 -16.44
N ARG A 226 4.17 -27.93 -16.10
CA ARG A 226 3.71 -29.29 -15.75
C ARG A 226 2.79 -29.28 -14.53
N TYR A 227 3.13 -28.49 -13.50
CA TYR A 227 2.22 -28.32 -12.35
C TYR A 227 0.89 -27.71 -12.78
N GLN A 228 0.89 -26.69 -13.64
CA GLN A 228 -0.36 -26.07 -14.10
C GLN A 228 -1.26 -27.08 -14.82
N ASP A 229 -0.68 -27.98 -15.62
CA ASP A 229 -1.41 -29.00 -16.36
C ASP A 229 -1.90 -30.15 -15.46
N SER A 230 -1.07 -30.61 -14.52
CA SER A 230 -1.35 -31.80 -13.70
C SER A 230 -1.92 -31.50 -12.32
N GLN A 231 -1.73 -30.30 -11.80
CA GLN A 231 -1.97 -29.89 -10.41
C GLN A 231 -1.14 -30.70 -9.38
N ASP A 232 -0.05 -31.35 -9.84
CA ASP A 232 0.86 -32.11 -9.01
C ASP A 232 1.96 -31.20 -8.44
N PHE A 233 1.91 -30.99 -7.12
CA PHE A 233 2.85 -30.13 -6.39
C PHE A 233 4.30 -30.66 -6.38
N ASP A 234 4.52 -31.92 -6.69
CA ASP A 234 5.87 -32.49 -6.75
C ASP A 234 6.74 -31.81 -7.82
N HIS A 235 6.11 -31.23 -8.85
CA HIS A 235 6.81 -30.43 -9.86
C HIS A 235 7.36 -29.09 -9.35
N LEU A 236 6.87 -28.57 -8.22
CA LEU A 236 7.24 -27.24 -7.72
C LEU A 236 8.50 -27.24 -6.82
N GLY A 237 9.05 -28.42 -6.54
CA GLY A 237 10.14 -28.58 -5.58
C GLY A 237 9.70 -28.46 -4.11
N THR A 238 10.63 -28.70 -3.20
CA THR A 238 10.34 -28.67 -1.77
C THR A 238 10.31 -27.25 -1.24
N ARG A 239 9.18 -26.84 -0.70
CA ARG A 239 9.00 -25.49 -0.13
C ARG A 239 9.58 -25.35 1.27
N CYS A 240 10.14 -24.18 1.56
CA CYS A 240 10.44 -23.72 2.92
C CYS A 240 9.59 -22.48 3.23
N GLU A 241 9.02 -22.45 4.41
CA GLU A 241 8.28 -21.30 4.93
C GLU A 241 9.25 -20.32 5.58
N ILE A 242 9.19 -19.04 5.22
CA ILE A 242 10.03 -17.99 5.82
C ILE A 242 9.15 -17.06 6.65
N LYS A 243 9.56 -16.82 7.89
CA LYS A 243 8.87 -15.93 8.83
C LYS A 243 9.75 -14.77 9.28
N ASN A 244 9.14 -13.81 10.00
CA ASN A 244 9.81 -12.65 10.60
C ASN A 244 10.24 -11.59 9.59
N MET A 245 9.42 -11.34 8.59
CA MET A 245 9.65 -10.26 7.63
C MET A 245 8.65 -9.13 7.87
N ASN A 246 9.15 -8.02 8.44
CA ASN A 246 8.33 -6.86 8.81
C ASN A 246 8.39 -5.71 7.79
N SER A 247 8.96 -5.96 6.62
CA SER A 247 8.96 -5.01 5.49
C SER A 247 9.06 -5.73 4.16
N MET A 248 8.56 -5.07 3.09
CA MET A 248 8.64 -5.59 1.72
C MET A 248 10.10 -5.84 1.28
N ARG A 249 11.03 -4.97 1.70
CA ARG A 249 12.45 -5.12 1.41
C ARG A 249 13.04 -6.37 2.05
N PHE A 250 12.69 -6.66 3.30
CA PHE A 250 13.17 -7.86 3.97
C PHE A 250 12.58 -9.13 3.37
N MET A 251 11.31 -9.07 2.95
CA MET A 251 10.68 -10.17 2.25
C MET A 251 11.40 -10.52 0.94
N GLN A 252 11.69 -9.52 0.10
CA GLN A 252 12.43 -9.72 -1.14
C GLN A 252 13.83 -10.30 -0.89
N ALA A 253 14.56 -9.78 0.08
CA ALA A 253 15.89 -10.26 0.43
C ALA A 253 15.87 -11.72 0.95
N ALA A 254 14.88 -12.04 1.78
CA ALA A 254 14.68 -13.39 2.32
C ALA A 254 14.38 -14.41 1.21
N ILE A 255 13.53 -14.05 0.25
CA ILE A 255 13.21 -14.88 -0.92
C ILE A 255 14.48 -15.16 -1.75
N ASP A 256 15.24 -14.13 -2.10
CA ASP A 256 16.48 -14.27 -2.88
C ASP A 256 17.52 -15.13 -2.16
N PHE A 257 17.69 -14.95 -0.85
CA PHE A 257 18.61 -15.75 -0.05
C PHE A 257 18.20 -17.22 -0.03
N GLU A 258 16.94 -17.49 0.29
CA GLU A 258 16.41 -18.85 0.39
C GLU A 258 16.49 -19.62 -0.93
N ALA A 259 16.13 -18.95 -2.03
CA ALA A 259 16.24 -19.53 -3.37
C ALA A 259 17.68 -19.98 -3.68
N ARG A 260 18.66 -19.11 -3.42
CA ARG A 260 20.07 -19.44 -3.64
C ARG A 260 20.57 -20.57 -2.74
N ARG A 261 20.11 -20.59 -1.47
CA ARG A 261 20.42 -21.69 -0.55
C ARG A 261 19.90 -23.03 -1.05
N GLN A 262 18.65 -23.07 -1.51
CA GLN A 262 18.03 -24.30 -2.04
C GLN A 262 18.75 -24.77 -3.31
N ILE A 263 19.05 -23.86 -4.23
CA ILE A 263 19.81 -24.17 -5.46
C ILE A 263 21.16 -24.77 -5.11
N ALA A 264 21.91 -24.19 -4.18
CA ALA A 264 23.22 -24.72 -3.78
C ALA A 264 23.11 -26.16 -3.24
N ILE A 265 22.13 -26.44 -2.37
CA ILE A 265 21.90 -27.81 -1.85
C ILE A 265 21.59 -28.81 -2.99
N LEU A 266 20.69 -28.43 -3.90
CA LEU A 266 20.26 -29.31 -4.98
C LEU A 266 21.39 -29.60 -6.00
N GLU A 267 22.23 -28.61 -6.30
CA GLU A 267 23.34 -28.75 -7.20
C GLU A 267 24.53 -29.54 -6.62
N ASP A 268 24.66 -29.54 -5.29
CA ASP A 268 25.60 -30.40 -4.57
C ASP A 268 25.09 -31.84 -4.42
N GLY A 269 23.89 -32.15 -4.94
CA GLY A 269 23.29 -33.48 -4.90
C GLY A 269 22.57 -33.80 -3.59
N GLY A 270 22.35 -32.81 -2.77
CA GLY A 270 21.54 -32.90 -1.57
C GLY A 270 20.03 -32.79 -1.84
N SER A 271 19.25 -32.80 -0.77
CA SER A 271 17.79 -32.56 -0.79
C SER A 271 17.38 -31.44 0.13
N VAL A 272 16.47 -30.59 -0.32
CA VAL A 272 15.86 -29.55 0.52
C VAL A 272 14.90 -30.25 1.49
N LYS A 273 14.99 -29.90 2.78
CA LYS A 273 14.02 -30.33 3.79
C LYS A 273 12.91 -29.30 3.89
N GLN A 274 11.67 -29.75 3.95
CA GLN A 274 10.54 -28.85 4.23
C GLN A 274 10.62 -28.42 5.69
N GLU A 275 10.82 -27.13 5.91
CA GLU A 275 11.00 -26.54 7.24
C GLU A 275 10.51 -25.11 7.31
N THR A 276 10.25 -24.62 8.53
CA THR A 276 10.05 -23.20 8.80
C THR A 276 11.39 -22.55 9.16
N ARG A 277 11.66 -21.42 8.54
CA ARG A 277 12.91 -20.66 8.66
C ARG A 277 12.63 -19.23 9.15
N LEU A 278 13.50 -18.70 9.98
CA LEU A 278 13.48 -17.32 10.43
C LEU A 278 14.43 -16.47 9.57
N TYR A 279 13.95 -15.35 9.05
CA TYR A 279 14.83 -14.37 8.42
C TYR A 279 15.52 -13.49 9.48
N ASP A 280 16.85 -13.43 9.41
CA ASP A 280 17.72 -12.56 10.21
C ASP A 280 18.12 -11.36 9.35
N ALA A 281 17.52 -10.20 9.62
CA ALA A 281 17.74 -9.00 8.82
C ALA A 281 19.15 -8.42 8.96
N ASP A 282 19.80 -8.59 10.12
CA ASP A 282 21.16 -8.07 10.37
C ASP A 282 22.22 -8.84 9.59
N LYS A 283 22.00 -10.15 9.45
CA LYS A 283 22.89 -11.04 8.70
C LYS A 283 22.48 -11.26 7.25
N ASN A 284 21.26 -10.86 6.89
CA ASN A 284 20.65 -11.13 5.61
C ASN A 284 20.67 -12.63 5.26
N GLU A 285 20.24 -13.48 6.18
CA GLU A 285 20.20 -14.92 6.02
C GLU A 285 18.92 -15.53 6.59
N THR A 286 18.55 -16.74 6.14
CA THR A 286 17.49 -17.53 6.77
C THR A 286 18.12 -18.61 7.67
N ARG A 287 17.52 -18.83 8.87
CA ARG A 287 17.95 -19.88 9.80
C ARG A 287 16.79 -20.82 10.07
N SER A 288 17.07 -22.14 10.16
CA SER A 288 16.07 -23.12 10.53
C SER A 288 15.53 -22.83 11.94
N MET A 289 14.21 -22.78 12.08
CA MET A 289 13.55 -22.68 13.38
C MET A 289 13.21 -24.06 13.94
N ARG A 290 12.75 -24.97 13.06
CA ARG A 290 12.31 -26.33 13.41
C ARG A 290 12.47 -27.26 12.21
N SER A 291 12.86 -28.50 12.46
CA SER A 291 12.79 -29.56 11.46
C SER A 291 11.35 -30.10 11.33
N LYS A 292 11.04 -30.76 10.23
CA LYS A 292 9.73 -31.39 9.99
C LYS A 292 9.43 -32.53 10.99
N GLU A 293 10.44 -33.10 11.62
CA GLU A 293 10.31 -34.10 12.66
C GLU A 293 9.73 -33.51 13.97
N GLU A 294 9.83 -32.18 14.14
CA GLU A 294 9.20 -31.39 15.19
C GLU A 294 7.94 -30.64 14.72
N ALA A 295 7.51 -30.82 13.45
CA ALA A 295 6.29 -30.22 12.95
C ALA A 295 5.11 -30.71 13.77
N HIS A 296 4.46 -29.80 14.49
CA HIS A 296 3.29 -30.15 15.28
C HIS A 296 2.21 -30.68 14.36
N ASP A 297 1.78 -31.92 14.58
CA ASP A 297 0.45 -32.34 14.17
C ASP A 297 -0.53 -31.52 15.04
N TYR A 298 -1.09 -30.47 14.46
CA TYR A 298 -2.05 -29.59 15.15
C TYR A 298 -3.35 -30.30 15.52
N ARG A 299 -3.57 -31.54 15.08
CA ARG A 299 -4.73 -32.37 15.41
C ARG A 299 -6.02 -31.57 15.34
N TYR A 300 -6.24 -30.96 14.20
CA TYR A 300 -7.46 -30.19 13.96
C TYR A 300 -8.70 -31.02 14.20
N PHE A 301 -9.67 -30.43 14.89
CA PHE A 301 -11.03 -30.97 15.01
C PHE A 301 -12.02 -29.83 15.17
N PRO A 302 -13.32 -30.04 14.79
CA PRO A 302 -14.35 -29.01 14.88
C PRO A 302 -14.46 -28.46 16.31
N CYS A 303 -14.53 -27.12 16.45
CA CYS A 303 -14.68 -26.48 17.74
C CYS A 303 -16.07 -26.80 18.32
N PRO A 304 -16.18 -27.49 19.47
CA PRO A 304 -17.46 -27.87 20.03
C PRO A 304 -18.25 -26.71 20.65
N ASP A 305 -17.55 -25.57 20.89
CA ASP A 305 -18.13 -24.41 21.58
C ASP A 305 -18.76 -23.40 20.60
N LEU A 306 -18.60 -23.61 19.30
CA LEU A 306 -19.12 -22.71 18.25
C LEU A 306 -20.03 -23.48 17.29
N LEU A 307 -21.20 -22.94 17.07
CA LEU A 307 -22.08 -23.43 16.00
C LEU A 307 -21.52 -23.03 14.62
N PRO A 308 -21.77 -23.86 13.57
CA PRO A 308 -21.45 -23.43 12.21
C PRO A 308 -22.15 -22.12 11.85
N LEU A 309 -21.47 -21.31 11.07
CA LEU A 309 -22.02 -20.08 10.50
C LEU A 309 -22.80 -20.43 9.23
N VAL A 310 -24.06 -20.02 9.19
CA VAL A 310 -24.91 -20.12 8.01
C VAL A 310 -25.16 -18.71 7.48
N ILE A 311 -24.45 -18.35 6.41
CA ILE A 311 -24.43 -17.01 5.85
C ILE A 311 -25.49 -16.89 4.76
N GLN A 312 -26.44 -15.98 4.94
CA GLN A 312 -27.54 -15.78 4.00
C GLN A 312 -27.10 -14.94 2.80
N GLN A 313 -27.62 -15.29 1.61
CA GLN A 313 -27.27 -14.57 0.39
C GLN A 313 -27.65 -13.09 0.44
N ASP A 314 -28.78 -12.75 1.03
CA ASP A 314 -29.25 -11.37 1.14
C ASP A 314 -28.27 -10.52 1.98
N TRP A 315 -27.73 -11.08 3.07
CA TRP A 315 -26.72 -10.41 3.87
C TRP A 315 -25.40 -10.20 3.10
N ILE A 316 -24.98 -11.17 2.27
CA ILE A 316 -23.83 -11.01 1.37
C ILE A 316 -24.10 -9.88 0.36
N ASN A 317 -25.31 -9.83 -0.22
CA ASN A 317 -25.70 -8.80 -1.18
C ASN A 317 -25.70 -7.40 -0.55
N ASP A 318 -26.18 -7.28 0.68
CA ASP A 318 -26.17 -6.01 1.44
C ASP A 318 -24.73 -5.53 1.71
N LEU A 319 -23.84 -6.44 2.10
CA LEU A 319 -22.42 -6.11 2.26
C LEU A 319 -21.78 -5.71 0.94
N ALA A 320 -22.09 -6.41 -0.16
CA ALA A 320 -21.57 -6.09 -1.49
C ALA A 320 -22.04 -4.71 -1.98
N ALA A 321 -23.30 -4.33 -1.72
CA ALA A 321 -23.84 -3.03 -2.07
C ALA A 321 -23.21 -1.88 -1.27
N GLY A 322 -22.69 -2.17 -0.09
CA GLY A 322 -22.00 -1.21 0.78
C GLY A 322 -20.50 -1.08 0.54
N LEU A 323 -19.90 -1.81 -0.41
CA LEU A 323 -18.48 -1.73 -0.67
C LEU A 323 -18.08 -0.37 -1.26
N PRO A 324 -16.97 0.23 -0.81
CA PRO A 324 -16.42 1.43 -1.43
C PRO A 324 -15.85 1.12 -2.82
N GLU A 325 -15.62 2.16 -3.60
CA GLU A 325 -14.87 2.04 -4.84
C GLU A 325 -13.47 1.52 -4.56
N LEU A 326 -13.10 0.40 -5.20
CA LEU A 326 -11.80 -0.24 -5.01
C LEU A 326 -10.67 0.49 -5.77
N PRO A 327 -9.39 0.28 -5.39
CA PRO A 327 -8.27 1.05 -5.92
C PRO A 327 -8.14 0.98 -7.44
N ASP A 328 -8.40 -0.17 -8.07
CA ASP A 328 -8.28 -0.31 -9.53
C ASP A 328 -9.38 0.44 -10.28
N ALA A 329 -10.61 0.38 -9.78
CA ALA A 329 -11.72 1.15 -10.32
C ALA A 329 -11.45 2.66 -10.18
N LYS A 330 -10.99 3.09 -9.01
CA LYS A 330 -10.63 4.48 -8.73
C LYS A 330 -9.48 4.97 -9.61
N LYS A 331 -8.43 4.16 -9.78
CA LYS A 331 -7.32 4.45 -10.69
C LYS A 331 -7.82 4.63 -12.12
N SER A 332 -8.66 3.72 -12.60
CA SER A 332 -9.26 3.79 -13.93
C SER A 332 -10.11 5.04 -14.11
N ARG A 333 -10.91 5.38 -13.11
CA ARG A 333 -11.71 6.60 -13.12
C ARG A 333 -10.83 7.86 -13.12
N PHE A 334 -9.75 7.90 -12.35
CA PHE A 334 -8.83 9.03 -12.34
C PHE A 334 -8.17 9.26 -13.70
N ILE A 335 -7.82 8.18 -14.41
CA ILE A 335 -7.31 8.26 -15.78
C ILE A 335 -8.38 8.82 -16.73
N THR A 336 -9.62 8.32 -16.63
CA THR A 336 -10.70 8.66 -17.56
C THR A 336 -11.26 10.06 -17.30
N ASP A 337 -11.63 10.34 -16.03
CA ASP A 337 -12.40 11.55 -15.69
C ASP A 337 -11.51 12.79 -15.52
N PHE A 338 -10.29 12.61 -15.01
CA PHE A 338 -9.34 13.70 -14.79
C PHE A 338 -8.21 13.75 -15.84
N GLY A 339 -8.18 12.81 -16.78
CA GLY A 339 -7.18 12.75 -17.86
C GLY A 339 -5.75 12.51 -17.36
N LEU A 340 -5.58 11.82 -16.22
CA LEU A 340 -4.28 11.57 -15.60
C LEU A 340 -3.47 10.50 -16.37
N SER A 341 -2.17 10.55 -16.21
CA SER A 341 -1.31 9.41 -16.58
C SER A 341 -1.57 8.21 -15.67
N ALA A 342 -1.27 6.99 -16.14
CA ALA A 342 -1.36 5.79 -15.32
C ALA A 342 -0.46 5.87 -14.07
N TYR A 343 0.68 6.53 -14.19
CA TYR A 343 1.61 6.76 -13.08
C TYR A 343 1.01 7.70 -12.03
N ASP A 344 0.52 8.89 -12.43
CA ASP A 344 -0.07 9.85 -11.48
C ASP A 344 -1.30 9.27 -10.78
N ALA A 345 -2.16 8.59 -11.54
CA ALA A 345 -3.31 7.89 -10.98
C ALA A 345 -2.89 6.82 -9.95
N SER A 346 -1.83 6.04 -10.22
CA SER A 346 -1.30 5.05 -9.29
C SER A 346 -0.76 5.69 -8.00
N VAL A 347 -0.03 6.80 -8.12
CA VAL A 347 0.50 7.54 -6.94
C VAL A 347 -0.63 8.08 -6.08
N LEU A 348 -1.64 8.68 -6.68
CA LEU A 348 -2.77 9.26 -5.96
C LEU A 348 -3.70 8.23 -5.34
N THR A 349 -3.83 7.05 -5.94
CA THR A 349 -4.68 5.96 -5.43
C THR A 349 -3.94 4.98 -4.53
N ALA A 350 -2.64 5.18 -4.28
CA ALA A 350 -1.83 4.28 -3.44
C ALA A 350 -2.42 4.14 -2.02
N GLU A 351 -3.00 5.20 -1.49
CA GLU A 351 -3.69 5.22 -0.20
C GLU A 351 -5.04 5.93 -0.30
N THR A 352 -6.03 5.46 0.45
CA THR A 352 -7.41 5.99 0.45
C THR A 352 -7.47 7.48 0.76
N HIS A 353 -6.70 7.94 1.74
CA HIS A 353 -6.67 9.34 2.16
C HIS A 353 -6.07 10.25 1.08
N ASN A 354 -5.05 9.79 0.36
CA ASN A 354 -4.44 10.53 -0.74
C ASN A 354 -5.44 10.72 -1.89
N ALA A 355 -6.14 9.64 -2.24
CA ALA A 355 -7.16 9.68 -3.28
C ALA A 355 -8.29 10.65 -2.92
N SER A 356 -8.81 10.57 -1.70
CA SER A 356 -9.88 11.44 -1.21
C SER A 356 -9.45 12.91 -1.14
N TYR A 357 -8.21 13.18 -0.78
CA TYR A 357 -7.66 14.52 -0.77
C TYR A 357 -7.59 15.10 -2.19
N PHE A 358 -7.03 14.33 -3.13
CA PHE A 358 -6.95 14.72 -4.54
C PHE A 358 -8.34 15.00 -5.13
N GLU A 359 -9.32 14.13 -4.91
CA GLU A 359 -10.69 14.31 -5.42
C GLU A 359 -11.30 15.65 -4.98
N LYS A 360 -11.09 16.04 -3.74
CA LYS A 360 -11.55 17.34 -3.22
C LYS A 360 -10.81 18.50 -3.87
N VAL A 361 -9.49 18.41 -4.03
CA VAL A 361 -8.71 19.45 -4.71
C VAL A 361 -9.12 19.58 -6.17
N ALA A 362 -9.38 18.48 -6.87
CA ALA A 362 -9.73 18.47 -8.29
C ALA A 362 -11.18 18.90 -8.58
N GLN A 363 -12.03 19.02 -7.56
CA GLN A 363 -13.45 19.35 -7.74
C GLN A 363 -13.62 20.72 -8.40
N GLY A 364 -14.17 20.73 -9.63
CA GLY A 364 -14.37 21.93 -10.42
C GLY A 364 -13.09 22.51 -11.05
N ARG A 365 -11.97 21.80 -11.03
CA ARG A 365 -10.66 22.22 -11.51
C ARG A 365 -10.08 21.26 -12.55
N ASP A 366 -9.05 21.71 -13.26
CA ASP A 366 -8.28 20.82 -14.14
C ASP A 366 -7.58 19.73 -13.34
N GLY A 367 -7.91 18.46 -13.64
CA GLY A 367 -7.40 17.31 -12.91
C GLY A 367 -5.88 17.15 -13.00
N LYS A 368 -5.27 17.49 -14.14
CA LYS A 368 -3.80 17.40 -14.31
C LYS A 368 -3.08 18.46 -13.49
N VAL A 369 -3.63 19.67 -13.43
CA VAL A 369 -3.08 20.75 -12.59
C VAL A 369 -3.20 20.35 -11.11
N ALA A 370 -4.38 19.90 -10.70
CA ALA A 370 -4.60 19.42 -9.33
C ALA A 370 -3.64 18.28 -8.96
N ALA A 371 -3.50 17.27 -9.81
CA ALA A 371 -2.59 16.14 -9.61
C ALA A 371 -1.13 16.59 -9.46
N ASN A 372 -0.68 17.51 -10.33
CA ASN A 372 0.68 18.04 -10.27
C ASN A 372 0.95 18.76 -8.94
N TRP A 373 0.01 19.56 -8.45
CA TRP A 373 0.14 20.26 -7.17
C TRP A 373 0.13 19.29 -5.98
N VAL A 374 -0.73 18.29 -6.00
CA VAL A 374 -0.80 17.27 -4.92
C VAL A 374 0.47 16.42 -4.91
N ILE A 375 0.90 15.88 -6.06
CA ILE A 375 2.03 14.94 -6.13
C ILE A 375 3.36 15.66 -5.90
N ASN A 376 3.61 16.75 -6.63
CA ASN A 376 4.93 17.35 -6.66
C ASN A 376 5.15 18.39 -5.55
N GLU A 377 4.17 19.25 -5.28
CA GLU A 377 4.34 20.28 -4.26
C GLU A 377 3.94 19.76 -2.87
N LEU A 378 2.71 19.26 -2.70
CA LEU A 378 2.22 18.84 -1.39
C LEU A 378 2.95 17.58 -0.88
N PHE A 379 2.93 16.47 -1.62
CA PHE A 379 3.60 15.25 -1.17
C PHE A 379 5.12 15.43 -1.06
N GLY A 380 5.71 16.23 -1.97
CA GLY A 380 7.12 16.58 -1.88
C GLY A 380 7.46 17.33 -0.59
N ARG A 381 6.59 18.25 -0.15
CA ARG A 381 6.77 19.03 1.08
C ARG A 381 6.53 18.19 2.33
N MET A 382 5.44 17.40 2.35
CA MET A 382 5.10 16.48 3.44
C MET A 382 6.20 15.46 3.70
N LYS A 383 6.81 14.91 2.64
CA LYS A 383 7.93 13.97 2.74
C LYS A 383 9.16 14.56 3.45
N LYS A 384 9.43 15.85 3.27
CA LYS A 384 10.55 16.52 3.95
C LYS A 384 10.32 16.65 5.46
N ASP A 385 9.06 16.79 5.87
CA ASP A 385 8.68 16.97 7.27
C ASP A 385 8.23 15.66 7.94
N ASP A 386 8.28 14.56 7.22
CA ASP A 386 7.79 13.23 7.69
C ASP A 386 6.32 13.26 8.17
N VAL A 387 5.47 13.99 7.43
CA VAL A 387 4.04 14.16 7.72
C VAL A 387 3.19 13.34 6.76
N THR A 388 2.14 12.72 7.26
CA THR A 388 1.13 12.01 6.45
C THR A 388 -0.01 12.95 6.04
N ILE A 389 -0.81 12.54 5.04
CA ILE A 389 -1.96 13.34 4.58
C ILE A 389 -3.02 13.55 5.69
N ALA A 390 -3.13 12.61 6.64
CA ALA A 390 -4.04 12.74 7.78
C ALA A 390 -3.66 13.90 8.73
N ASN A 391 -2.38 14.25 8.78
CA ASN A 391 -1.84 15.34 9.59
C ASN A 391 -1.34 16.52 8.74
N CYS A 392 -1.76 16.58 7.48
CA CYS A 392 -1.34 17.62 6.55
C CYS A 392 -1.87 18.98 7.03
N PRO A 393 -0.99 20.01 7.17
CA PRO A 393 -1.41 21.33 7.62
C PRO A 393 -2.19 22.12 6.55
N VAL A 394 -2.14 21.68 5.28
CA VAL A 394 -2.88 22.32 4.18
C VAL A 394 -4.12 21.51 3.86
N THR A 395 -5.28 22.11 3.95
CA THR A 395 -6.54 21.48 3.58
C THR A 395 -6.72 21.40 2.06
N PRO A 396 -7.58 20.49 1.56
CA PRO A 396 -7.90 20.44 0.12
C PRO A 396 -8.45 21.77 -0.42
N ASP A 397 -9.23 22.49 0.38
CA ASP A 397 -9.82 23.78 -0.01
C ASP A 397 -8.74 24.86 -0.15
N GLN A 398 -7.77 24.90 0.76
CA GLN A 398 -6.66 25.85 0.67
C GLN A 398 -5.79 25.56 -0.55
N LEU A 399 -5.45 24.31 -0.82
CA LEU A 399 -4.68 23.95 -2.01
C LEU A 399 -5.46 24.24 -3.30
N GLY A 400 -6.76 23.94 -3.30
CA GLY A 400 -7.66 24.29 -4.38
C GLY A 400 -7.73 25.80 -4.63
N GLY A 401 -7.82 26.62 -3.55
CA GLY A 401 -7.80 28.06 -3.63
C GLY A 401 -6.53 28.63 -4.26
N ILE A 402 -5.36 28.03 -3.96
CA ILE A 402 -4.09 28.39 -4.63
C ILE A 402 -4.17 28.12 -6.15
N ILE A 403 -4.71 26.96 -6.51
CA ILE A 403 -4.88 26.59 -7.94
C ILE A 403 -5.85 27.55 -8.64
N ASP A 404 -6.94 27.95 -7.99
CA ASP A 404 -7.91 28.90 -8.53
C ASP A 404 -7.28 30.27 -8.79
N LEU A 405 -6.44 30.76 -7.88
CA LEU A 405 -5.71 32.03 -8.03
C LEU A 405 -4.70 31.99 -9.20
N ILE A 406 -4.13 30.81 -9.50
CA ILE A 406 -3.32 30.61 -10.71
C ILE A 406 -4.21 30.65 -11.95
N GLY A 407 -5.34 29.93 -11.93
CA GLY A 407 -6.29 29.83 -13.04
C GLY A 407 -6.90 31.17 -13.41
N SER A 408 -7.17 32.04 -12.42
CA SER A 408 -7.65 33.41 -12.64
C SER A 408 -6.55 34.41 -13.03
N ALA A 409 -5.29 33.95 -13.15
CA ALA A 409 -4.10 34.78 -13.38
C ALA A 409 -3.89 35.91 -12.34
N GLU A 410 -4.46 35.77 -11.14
CA GLU A 410 -4.19 36.69 -10.04
C GLU A 410 -2.77 36.54 -9.49
N ILE A 411 -2.21 35.34 -9.55
CA ILE A 411 -0.83 35.05 -9.14
C ILE A 411 -0.11 34.21 -10.20
N SER A 412 1.21 34.36 -10.27
CA SER A 412 2.05 33.49 -11.11
C SER A 412 2.35 32.16 -10.43
N GLY A 413 2.77 31.15 -11.20
CA GLY A 413 3.19 29.86 -10.64
C GLY A 413 4.33 29.97 -9.62
N LYS A 414 5.21 30.97 -9.74
CA LYS A 414 6.24 31.24 -8.73
C LYS A 414 5.63 31.77 -7.44
N ILE A 415 4.76 32.78 -7.54
CA ILE A 415 4.06 33.35 -6.37
C ILE A 415 3.21 32.27 -5.69
N ALA A 416 2.59 31.38 -6.47
CA ALA A 416 1.80 30.28 -5.91
C ALA A 416 2.62 29.32 -5.07
N LYS A 417 3.88 29.03 -5.41
CA LYS A 417 4.78 28.24 -4.59
C LYS A 417 5.16 28.95 -3.29
N ASP A 418 5.45 30.25 -3.36
CA ASP A 418 5.71 31.06 -2.17
C ASP A 418 4.45 31.12 -1.26
N LEU A 419 3.27 31.28 -1.86
CA LEU A 419 1.99 31.25 -1.16
C LEU A 419 1.73 29.89 -0.51
N PHE A 420 2.02 28.79 -1.20
CA PHE A 420 1.88 27.44 -0.66
C PHE A 420 2.76 27.23 0.60
N GLU A 421 4.02 27.68 0.58
CA GLU A 421 4.89 27.61 1.77
C GLU A 421 4.33 28.44 2.94
N ILE A 422 3.75 29.60 2.68
CA ILE A 422 3.11 30.41 3.71
C ILE A 422 1.89 29.67 4.31
N VAL A 423 1.00 29.16 3.45
CA VAL A 423 -0.18 28.40 3.90
C VAL A 423 0.24 27.14 4.65
N TYR A 424 1.30 26.45 4.20
CA TYR A 424 1.80 25.24 4.86
C TYR A 424 2.36 25.51 6.25
N THR A 425 3.04 26.66 6.45
CA THR A 425 3.73 26.98 7.71
C THR A 425 2.91 27.82 8.68
N GLU A 426 2.09 28.72 8.17
CA GLU A 426 1.35 29.71 8.97
C GLU A 426 -0.17 29.46 8.93
N GLY A 427 -0.66 28.66 7.98
CA GLY A 427 -2.09 28.49 7.71
C GLY A 427 -2.71 29.70 7.03
N GLY A 428 -4.04 29.82 7.10
CA GLY A 428 -4.81 30.96 6.60
C GLY A 428 -5.44 30.73 5.24
N ASP A 429 -6.30 31.66 4.83
CA ASP A 429 -6.96 31.66 3.53
C ASP A 429 -6.00 32.19 2.43
N PRO A 430 -5.81 31.45 1.34
CA PRO A 430 -4.90 31.86 0.25
C PRO A 430 -5.22 33.22 -0.36
N ALA A 431 -6.50 33.56 -0.58
CA ALA A 431 -6.90 34.82 -1.21
C ALA A 431 -6.69 36.01 -0.24
N GLU A 432 -6.94 35.82 1.04
CA GLU A 432 -6.65 36.83 2.08
C GLU A 432 -5.14 37.08 2.19
N ILE A 433 -4.31 36.03 2.18
CA ILE A 433 -2.84 36.15 2.21
C ILE A 433 -2.33 36.92 0.99
N VAL A 434 -2.82 36.57 -0.22
CA VAL A 434 -2.44 37.27 -1.45
C VAL A 434 -2.76 38.75 -1.38
N THR A 435 -3.91 39.10 -0.83
CA THR A 435 -4.37 40.49 -0.67
C THR A 435 -3.56 41.23 0.38
N SER A 436 -3.44 40.68 1.59
CA SER A 436 -2.77 41.34 2.73
C SER A 436 -1.27 41.50 2.53
N ARG A 437 -0.62 40.55 1.83
CA ARG A 437 0.82 40.59 1.53
C ARG A 437 1.16 41.23 0.18
N GLY A 438 0.16 41.71 -0.57
CA GLY A 438 0.36 42.35 -1.87
C GLY A 438 1.05 41.41 -2.88
N MET A 439 0.63 40.14 -2.91
CA MET A 439 1.21 39.10 -3.77
C MET A 439 0.55 39.05 -5.15
N LYS A 440 -0.45 39.87 -5.44
CA LYS A 440 -1.12 39.92 -6.76
C LYS A 440 -0.12 40.24 -7.88
N GLN A 441 -0.33 39.61 -9.03
CA GLN A 441 0.41 39.94 -10.23
C GLN A 441 0.16 41.40 -10.62
N VAL A 442 1.21 42.06 -11.10
CA VAL A 442 1.09 43.36 -11.76
C VAL A 442 0.61 43.10 -13.18
N THR A 443 -0.65 43.39 -13.44
CA THR A 443 -1.27 43.32 -14.78
C THR A 443 -1.37 44.72 -15.44
N ASP A 444 -0.94 45.76 -14.72
CA ASP A 444 -0.89 47.10 -15.27
C ASP A 444 0.15 47.15 -16.42
N THR A 445 -0.39 47.14 -17.64
CA THR A 445 0.43 47.18 -18.84
C THR A 445 1.35 48.40 -18.90
N GLY A 446 0.92 49.55 -18.35
CA GLY A 446 1.74 50.77 -18.34
C GLY A 446 3.00 50.60 -17.46
N ALA A 447 2.91 50.00 -16.30
CA ALA A 447 4.06 49.73 -15.44
C ALA A 447 5.00 48.68 -16.07
N ILE A 448 4.45 47.67 -16.74
CA ILE A 448 5.24 46.65 -17.43
C ILE A 448 5.93 47.27 -18.68
N GLU A 449 5.24 48.09 -19.47
CA GLU A 449 5.79 48.79 -20.62
C GLU A 449 6.96 49.72 -20.22
N ALA A 450 6.79 50.49 -19.15
CA ALA A 450 7.89 51.31 -18.61
C ALA A 450 9.12 50.51 -18.20
N ALA A 451 8.92 49.38 -17.56
CA ALA A 451 10.01 48.48 -17.19
C ALA A 451 10.70 47.84 -18.40
N VAL A 452 9.90 47.45 -19.44
CA VAL A 452 10.46 46.90 -20.67
C VAL A 452 11.24 47.97 -21.44
N ASP A 453 10.72 49.19 -21.57
CA ASP A 453 11.36 50.30 -22.27
C ASP A 453 12.69 50.70 -21.56
N GLN A 454 12.73 50.72 -20.24
CA GLN A 454 13.95 50.99 -19.48
C GLN A 454 15.00 49.88 -19.69
N ILE A 455 14.62 48.61 -19.63
CA ILE A 455 15.55 47.48 -19.80
C ILE A 455 16.08 47.42 -21.23
N ILE A 456 15.27 47.76 -22.22
CA ILE A 456 15.66 47.85 -23.63
C ILE A 456 16.67 49.01 -23.82
N ALA A 457 16.40 50.18 -23.21
CA ALA A 457 17.28 51.35 -23.27
C ALA A 457 18.65 51.09 -22.62
N ASP A 458 18.64 50.39 -21.50
CA ASP A 458 19.86 50.09 -20.76
C ASP A 458 20.73 49.00 -21.39
N ASN A 459 20.19 48.23 -22.37
CA ASN A 459 20.90 47.08 -22.92
C ASN A 459 20.97 47.07 -24.47
N PRO A 460 21.51 48.10 -25.14
CA PRO A 460 21.48 48.21 -26.62
C PRO A 460 22.26 47.09 -27.33
N ALA A 461 23.27 46.52 -26.68
CA ALA A 461 24.04 45.39 -27.24
C ALA A 461 23.20 44.08 -27.28
N GLN A 462 22.36 43.86 -26.28
CA GLN A 462 21.46 42.69 -26.25
C GLN A 462 20.29 42.87 -27.23
N VAL A 463 19.80 44.10 -27.43
CA VAL A 463 18.78 44.41 -28.44
C VAL A 463 19.27 44.02 -29.84
N LYS A 464 20.50 44.36 -30.21
CA LYS A 464 21.11 43.96 -31.49
C LYS A 464 21.15 42.45 -31.65
N LYS A 465 21.53 41.73 -30.58
CA LYS A 465 21.57 40.25 -30.61
C LYS A 465 20.17 39.64 -30.74
N ALA A 466 19.19 40.16 -29.99
CA ALA A 466 17.79 39.65 -30.06
C ALA A 466 17.16 39.90 -31.44
N LYS A 467 17.44 40.99 -32.09
CA LYS A 467 16.99 41.24 -33.49
C LYS A 467 17.62 40.29 -34.50
N LEU A 468 18.80 39.75 -34.25
CA LEU A 468 19.47 38.74 -35.07
C LEU A 468 19.02 37.32 -34.72
N ASN A 469 18.63 37.07 -33.48
CA ASN A 469 18.14 35.78 -33.00
C ASN A 469 16.97 36.00 -32.03
N PRO A 470 15.71 35.84 -32.50
CA PRO A 470 14.50 36.08 -31.73
C PRO A 470 14.40 35.25 -30.45
N LYS A 471 15.08 34.06 -30.37
CA LYS A 471 15.10 33.25 -29.18
C LYS A 471 15.78 33.93 -27.95
N LEU A 472 16.60 34.96 -28.19
CA LEU A 472 17.25 35.76 -27.16
C LEU A 472 16.32 36.81 -26.51
N ALA A 473 15.10 37.01 -27.03
CA ALA A 473 14.07 37.87 -26.43
C ALA A 473 13.73 37.39 -24.99
N GLY A 474 13.79 36.09 -24.73
CA GLY A 474 13.56 35.53 -23.40
C GLY A 474 14.49 36.09 -22.32
N TRP A 475 15.67 36.59 -22.65
CA TRP A 475 16.54 37.29 -21.74
C TRP A 475 15.92 38.59 -21.20
N PHE A 476 15.30 39.41 -22.08
CA PHE A 476 14.59 40.63 -21.68
C PHE A 476 13.42 40.30 -20.75
N VAL A 477 12.62 39.27 -21.11
CA VAL A 477 11.52 38.78 -20.26
C VAL A 477 12.01 38.45 -18.86
N GLY A 478 13.12 37.71 -18.73
CA GLY A 478 13.75 37.39 -17.46
C GLY A 478 14.17 38.62 -16.65
N GLN A 479 14.75 39.66 -17.31
CA GLN A 479 15.15 40.91 -16.63
C GLN A 479 13.95 41.72 -16.13
N VAL A 480 12.87 41.80 -16.95
CA VAL A 480 11.64 42.52 -16.57
C VAL A 480 10.96 41.82 -15.37
N ILE A 481 10.86 40.49 -15.39
CA ILE A 481 10.34 39.69 -14.27
C ILE A 481 11.16 39.93 -13.00
N LYS A 482 12.50 39.98 -13.13
CA LYS A 482 13.39 40.28 -12.01
C LYS A 482 13.22 41.71 -11.49
N ALA A 483 13.12 42.69 -12.37
CA ALA A 483 12.95 44.10 -12.01
C ALA A 483 11.61 44.38 -11.32
N THR A 484 10.56 43.62 -11.70
CA THR A 484 9.22 43.70 -11.11
C THR A 484 9.05 42.80 -9.87
N GLY A 485 10.15 42.25 -9.32
CA GLY A 485 10.13 41.39 -8.15
C GLY A 485 9.38 40.05 -8.37
N GLY A 486 9.27 39.58 -9.62
CA GLY A 486 8.54 38.35 -9.97
C GLY A 486 7.03 38.53 -10.13
N LYS A 487 6.53 39.77 -10.05
CA LYS A 487 5.08 40.10 -10.07
C LYS A 487 4.53 40.36 -11.46
N ALA A 488 5.37 40.65 -12.48
CA ALA A 488 4.87 40.85 -13.86
C ALA A 488 4.43 39.53 -14.47
N ASN A 489 3.29 39.57 -15.21
CA ASN A 489 2.82 38.42 -15.96
C ASN A 489 3.80 38.08 -17.12
N PRO A 490 4.42 36.89 -17.14
CA PRO A 490 5.42 36.55 -18.17
C PRO A 490 4.89 36.58 -19.59
N GLN A 491 3.62 36.26 -19.79
CA GLN A 491 3.00 36.29 -21.11
C GLN A 491 2.84 37.72 -21.62
N VAL A 492 2.32 38.61 -20.76
CA VAL A 492 2.18 40.05 -21.09
C VAL A 492 3.55 40.67 -21.34
N VAL A 493 4.54 40.35 -20.48
CA VAL A 493 5.92 40.81 -20.68
C VAL A 493 6.47 40.34 -22.02
N ASN A 494 6.23 39.07 -22.41
CA ASN A 494 6.73 38.50 -23.64
C ASN A 494 6.10 39.20 -24.88
N GLU A 495 4.78 39.46 -24.85
CA GLU A 495 4.05 40.18 -25.89
C GLU A 495 4.59 41.61 -26.06
N ILE A 496 4.78 42.33 -24.94
CA ILE A 496 5.30 43.70 -24.98
C ILE A 496 6.77 43.71 -25.45
N VAL A 497 7.62 42.81 -24.98
CA VAL A 497 9.02 42.68 -25.42
C VAL A 497 9.09 42.37 -26.90
N ALA A 498 8.28 41.42 -27.43
CA ALA A 498 8.22 41.09 -28.85
C ALA A 498 7.78 42.31 -29.71
N ALA A 499 6.76 43.01 -29.25
CA ALA A 499 6.29 44.24 -29.93
C ALA A 499 7.35 45.35 -29.94
N ARG A 500 8.05 45.60 -28.82
CA ARG A 500 9.06 46.65 -28.73
C ARG A 500 10.38 46.31 -29.47
N LEU A 501 10.73 45.06 -29.58
CA LEU A 501 11.90 44.60 -30.34
C LEU A 501 11.58 44.40 -31.84
N ALA A 502 10.32 44.50 -32.25
CA ALA A 502 9.82 44.22 -33.60
C ALA A 502 10.23 42.83 -34.12
N LEU A 503 9.93 41.79 -33.30
CA LEU A 503 10.24 40.38 -33.55
C LEU A 503 9.02 39.62 -34.03
#